data_6aa64002dbddde52f2952bf5edeb0dac
#
_entry.id   6aa64002dbddde52f2952bf5edeb0dac
#
_cell.length_a   1.000
_cell.length_b   1.000
_cell.length_c   1.000
_cell.angle_alpha   90.00
_cell.angle_beta   90.00
_cell.angle_gamma   90.00
#
_symmetry.space_group_name_H-M   'P 1'
#
loop_
_entity.id
_entity.type
_entity.pdbx_description
1 polymer ?
#
loop_
_entity_poly.entity_id
_entity_poly.type
_entity_poly.pdbx_seq_one_letter_code
_entity_poly.pdbx_strand_id
1 'polypeptide(L)'
;VALAYLCKVNYGNTFGQVRMWDTLIFNNLLRKNIVIPPKKHSHKSTQFEGAYVKEPILGAHNWVVNFDLNSLYPHLIMQYNLSPETLITDELPKELQKIKDDRPGVGGLLDQSQSLDGLEKYNLTYTPNNEFYRKDVQGFLPEMMQDIYNNRVKYKEKMIATKKKLQKEKDGDK
;
A
#
# COMPACT_ATOMS: atom_id res chain seq x y z
N VAL A 1 21.73 13.02 -1.55
CA VAL A 1 21.40 14.13 -2.46
C VAL A 1 20.20 13.79 -3.34
N ALA A 2 20.25 12.72 -4.17
CA ALA A 2 19.16 12.38 -5.10
C ALA A 2 17.81 12.18 -4.40
N LEU A 3 17.78 11.49 -3.24
CA LEU A 3 16.57 11.26 -2.45
C LEU A 3 16.00 12.57 -1.87
N ALA A 4 16.86 13.45 -1.38
CA ALA A 4 16.43 14.76 -0.89
C ALA A 4 15.77 15.60 -1.98
N TYR A 5 16.39 15.58 -3.17
CA TYR A 5 15.85 16.29 -4.33
C TYR A 5 14.50 15.68 -4.79
N LEU A 6 14.41 14.35 -4.88
CA LEU A 6 13.17 13.65 -5.26
C LEU A 6 12.01 13.96 -4.30
N CYS A 7 12.28 13.89 -3.00
CA CYS A 7 11.27 14.14 -1.96
C CYS A 7 11.08 15.63 -1.65
N LYS A 8 11.92 16.52 -2.21
CA LYS A 8 11.90 17.97 -1.93
C LYS A 8 12.03 18.29 -0.44
N VAL A 9 12.92 17.61 0.22
CA VAL A 9 13.23 17.79 1.66
C VAL A 9 14.67 18.26 1.83
N ASN A 10 14.96 18.86 2.99
CA ASN A 10 16.33 19.17 3.36
C ASN A 10 17.15 17.88 3.50
N TYR A 11 18.45 17.96 3.18
CA TYR A 11 19.33 16.80 3.18
C TYR A 11 19.28 16.00 4.49
N GLY A 12 19.30 16.67 5.65
CA GLY A 12 19.20 16.03 6.97
C GLY A 12 17.86 15.30 7.22
N ASN A 13 16.79 15.68 6.52
CA ASN A 13 15.48 15.05 6.67
C ASN A 13 15.35 13.71 5.91
N THR A 14 16.31 13.36 5.08
CA THR A 14 16.30 12.09 4.35
C THR A 14 16.50 10.85 5.22
N PHE A 15 16.94 11.05 6.48
CA PHE A 15 17.02 9.99 7.48
C PHE A 15 15.67 9.66 8.12
N GLY A 16 14.65 10.52 7.95
CA GLY A 16 13.30 10.36 8.48
C GLY A 16 12.29 9.97 7.38
N GLN A 17 11.88 8.70 7.34
CA GLN A 17 10.93 8.21 6.32
C GLN A 17 9.59 8.96 6.35
N VAL A 18 9.05 9.20 7.55
CA VAL A 18 7.77 9.90 7.72
C VAL A 18 7.83 11.30 7.11
N ARG A 19 8.92 12.03 7.34
CA ARG A 19 9.08 13.38 6.81
C ARG A 19 9.13 13.40 5.27
N MET A 20 9.77 12.42 4.67
CA MET A 20 9.80 12.30 3.21
C MET A 20 8.41 12.05 2.64
N TRP A 21 7.64 11.14 3.24
CA TRP A 21 6.27 10.86 2.83
C TRP A 21 5.35 12.07 3.02
N ASP A 22 5.39 12.73 4.16
CA ASP A 22 4.62 13.95 4.42
C ASP A 22 4.85 14.98 3.30
N THR A 23 6.11 15.20 2.92
CA THR A 23 6.45 16.18 1.90
C THR A 23 6.03 15.75 0.49
N LEU A 24 6.17 14.46 0.16
CA LEU A 24 5.71 13.91 -1.12
C LEU A 24 4.18 14.08 -1.27
N ILE A 25 3.43 13.68 -0.25
CA ILE A 25 1.97 13.80 -0.21
C ILE A 25 1.57 15.28 -0.31
N PHE A 26 2.16 16.15 0.50
CA PHE A 26 1.92 17.59 0.48
C PHE A 26 2.10 18.16 -0.92
N ASN A 27 3.24 17.91 -1.56
CA ASN A 27 3.53 18.43 -2.90
C ASN A 27 2.62 17.84 -3.98
N ASN A 28 2.15 16.61 -3.82
CA ASN A 28 1.19 16.00 -4.74
C ASN A 28 -0.17 16.68 -4.64
N LEU A 29 -0.69 16.83 -3.43
CA LEU A 29 -1.98 17.47 -3.17
C LEU A 29 -1.98 18.95 -3.56
N LEU A 30 -0.88 19.67 -3.27
CA LEU A 30 -0.72 21.06 -3.67
C LEU A 30 -0.79 21.23 -5.19
N ARG A 31 -0.15 20.36 -5.95
CA ARG A 31 -0.22 20.39 -7.43
C ARG A 31 -1.62 20.10 -7.97
N LYS A 32 -2.44 19.36 -7.22
CA LYS A 32 -3.83 19.07 -7.55
C LYS A 32 -4.81 20.14 -7.04
N ASN A 33 -4.31 21.22 -6.44
CA ASN A 33 -5.12 22.25 -5.78
C ASN A 33 -6.05 21.70 -4.68
N ILE A 34 -5.61 20.66 -3.99
CA ILE A 34 -6.34 20.07 -2.87
C ILE A 34 -5.87 20.71 -1.58
N VAL A 35 -6.81 21.25 -0.82
CA VAL A 35 -6.53 21.86 0.48
C VAL A 35 -6.21 20.77 1.50
N ILE A 36 -5.07 20.91 2.17
CA ILE A 36 -4.63 19.99 3.20
C ILE A 36 -5.06 20.54 4.56
N PRO A 37 -5.85 19.77 5.35
CA PRO A 37 -6.26 20.23 6.66
C PRO A 37 -5.05 20.39 7.60
N PRO A 38 -5.12 21.31 8.59
CA PRO A 38 -4.06 21.48 9.56
C PRO A 38 -3.86 20.20 10.37
N LYS A 39 -2.61 19.94 10.73
CA LYS A 39 -2.25 18.78 11.54
C LYS A 39 -2.92 18.84 12.90
N LYS A 40 -3.76 17.85 13.19
CA LYS A 40 -4.38 17.70 14.52
C LYS A 40 -3.45 16.88 15.41
N HIS A 41 -3.14 17.37 16.59
CA HIS A 41 -2.48 16.58 17.62
C HIS A 41 -3.54 15.71 18.30
N SER A 42 -3.51 14.42 18.00
CA SER A 42 -4.32 13.43 18.72
C SER A 42 -3.40 12.49 19.48
N HIS A 43 -3.75 12.19 20.72
CA HIS A 43 -3.10 11.11 21.44
C HIS A 43 -3.57 9.79 20.82
N LYS A 44 -2.61 8.97 20.37
CA LYS A 44 -2.92 7.61 19.93
C LYS A 44 -3.31 6.78 21.17
N SER A 45 -4.58 6.49 21.32
CA SER A 45 -5.10 5.66 22.40
C SER A 45 -5.06 4.16 22.07
N THR A 46 -4.88 3.80 20.80
CA THR A 46 -4.88 2.41 20.33
C THR A 46 -3.54 2.06 19.67
N GLN A 47 -2.97 0.94 20.06
CA GLN A 47 -1.87 0.30 19.33
C GLN A 47 -2.48 -0.60 18.26
N PHE A 48 -1.90 -0.53 17.05
CA PHE A 48 -2.21 -1.51 16.01
C PHE A 48 -1.36 -2.75 16.23
N GLU A 49 -1.99 -3.92 16.16
CA GLU A 49 -1.29 -5.19 16.14
C GLU A 49 -0.40 -5.26 14.89
N GLY A 50 0.84 -5.68 15.08
CA GLY A 50 1.81 -5.83 13.98
C GLY A 50 1.52 -7.06 13.12
N ALA A 51 2.37 -7.29 12.12
CA ALA A 51 2.27 -8.47 11.28
C ALA A 51 2.46 -9.75 12.13
N TYR A 52 1.61 -10.75 11.90
CA TYR A 52 1.78 -12.07 12.49
C TYR A 52 3.04 -12.74 11.93
N VAL A 53 3.91 -13.18 12.82
CA VAL A 53 5.09 -13.97 12.50
C VAL A 53 4.94 -15.32 13.17
N LYS A 54 4.81 -16.38 12.36
CA LYS A 54 4.74 -17.74 12.87
C LYS A 54 6.13 -18.22 13.29
N GLU A 55 6.22 -18.80 14.48
CA GLU A 55 7.45 -19.45 14.95
C GLU A 55 7.88 -20.57 13.97
N PRO A 56 9.16 -20.62 13.60
CA PRO A 56 9.65 -21.64 12.69
C PRO A 56 9.66 -23.01 13.37
N ILE A 57 9.32 -24.04 12.62
CA ILE A 57 9.50 -25.42 13.05
C ILE A 57 10.96 -25.77 12.86
N LEU A 58 11.68 -25.99 13.96
CA LEU A 58 13.11 -26.32 13.94
C LEU A 58 13.33 -27.74 13.39
N GLY A 59 14.35 -27.89 12.56
CA GLY A 59 14.76 -29.18 12.00
C GLY A 59 15.21 -29.10 10.55
N ALA A 60 15.55 -30.25 9.99
CA ALA A 60 15.82 -30.37 8.55
C ALA A 60 14.51 -30.63 7.81
N HIS A 61 14.25 -29.86 6.77
CA HIS A 61 13.04 -29.98 5.96
C HIS A 61 13.41 -30.30 4.52
N ASN A 62 12.73 -31.26 3.93
CA ASN A 62 12.84 -31.59 2.50
C ASN A 62 11.79 -30.80 1.72
N TRP A 63 12.11 -30.43 0.48
CA TRP A 63 11.17 -29.79 -0.43
C TRP A 63 10.61 -28.45 0.08
N VAL A 64 11.50 -27.57 0.51
CA VAL A 64 11.09 -26.24 0.97
C VAL A 64 10.80 -25.34 -0.23
N VAL A 65 9.61 -24.75 -0.25
CA VAL A 65 9.20 -23.74 -1.23
C VAL A 65 9.00 -22.41 -0.53
N ASN A 66 9.62 -21.36 -1.04
CA ASN A 66 9.52 -20.02 -0.50
C ASN A 66 8.76 -19.11 -1.47
N PHE A 67 7.76 -18.42 -0.96
CA PHE A 67 7.00 -17.41 -1.70
C PHE A 67 7.18 -16.04 -1.05
N ASP A 68 7.41 -15.03 -1.87
CA ASP A 68 7.49 -13.64 -1.43
C ASP A 68 6.60 -12.75 -2.30
N LEU A 69 5.83 -11.87 -1.65
CA LEU A 69 4.95 -10.92 -2.31
C LEU A 69 5.68 -9.59 -2.53
N ASN A 70 6.06 -9.33 -3.76
CA ASN A 70 6.72 -8.08 -4.12
C ASN A 70 5.89 -6.85 -3.77
N SER A 71 6.47 -5.95 -2.93
CA SER A 71 5.84 -4.66 -2.61
C SER A 71 4.41 -4.80 -2.09
N LEU A 72 4.18 -5.70 -1.13
CA LEU A 72 2.85 -6.06 -0.61
C LEU A 72 2.01 -4.83 -0.20
N TYR A 73 2.55 -3.96 0.66
CA TYR A 73 1.79 -2.80 1.15
C TYR A 73 1.36 -1.83 0.04
N PRO A 74 2.23 -1.41 -0.89
CA PRO A 74 1.81 -0.60 -2.03
C PRO A 74 0.69 -1.26 -2.86
N HIS A 75 0.79 -2.57 -3.11
CA HIS A 75 -0.24 -3.28 -3.87
C HIS A 75 -1.58 -3.36 -3.12
N LEU A 76 -1.57 -3.55 -1.79
CA LEU A 76 -2.79 -3.51 -1.00
C LEU A 76 -3.45 -2.13 -1.03
N ILE A 77 -2.66 -1.05 -0.92
CA ILE A 77 -3.17 0.32 -1.04
C ILE A 77 -3.84 0.53 -2.40
N MET A 78 -3.21 0.07 -3.48
CA MET A 78 -3.77 0.18 -4.83
C MET A 78 -5.00 -0.70 -5.03
N GLN A 79 -4.96 -1.95 -4.57
CA GLN A 79 -6.02 -2.94 -4.77
C GLN A 79 -7.30 -2.57 -4.03
N TYR A 80 -7.19 -2.12 -2.79
CA TYR A 80 -8.32 -1.72 -1.96
C TYR A 80 -8.72 -0.25 -2.13
N ASN A 81 -7.94 0.49 -2.94
CA ASN A 81 -8.14 1.93 -3.14
C ASN A 81 -8.10 2.73 -1.83
N LEU A 82 -7.14 2.42 -0.97
CA LEU A 82 -7.02 3.00 0.37
C LEU A 82 -6.56 4.45 0.29
N SER A 83 -7.47 5.37 0.53
CA SER A 83 -7.20 6.81 0.59
C SER A 83 -8.22 7.52 1.48
N PRO A 84 -7.88 8.62 2.14
CA PRO A 84 -8.84 9.32 3.00
C PRO A 84 -10.14 9.72 2.30
N GLU A 85 -10.06 10.15 1.04
CA GLU A 85 -11.22 10.60 0.26
C GLU A 85 -12.07 9.46 -0.32
N THR A 86 -11.53 8.24 -0.32
CA THR A 86 -12.28 7.06 -0.78
C THR A 86 -12.92 6.29 0.36
N LEU A 87 -12.56 6.60 1.61
CA LEU A 87 -13.19 6.03 2.81
C LEU A 87 -14.64 6.49 2.90
N ILE A 88 -15.54 5.54 3.09
CA ILE A 88 -16.96 5.85 3.30
C ILE A 88 -17.21 6.13 4.78
N THR A 89 -17.63 7.35 5.06
CA THR A 89 -18.00 7.83 6.39
C THR A 89 -19.51 8.04 6.55
N ASP A 90 -20.24 8.01 5.43
CA ASP A 90 -21.67 8.23 5.37
C ASP A 90 -22.46 7.00 5.83
N GLU A 91 -23.79 7.15 5.99
CA GLU A 91 -24.68 6.05 6.32
C GLU A 91 -24.64 4.97 5.24
N LEU A 92 -24.39 3.74 5.67
CA LEU A 92 -24.31 2.58 4.79
C LEU A 92 -25.72 2.04 4.48
N PRO A 93 -25.96 1.56 3.26
CA PRO A 93 -27.12 0.73 2.95
C PRO A 93 -27.25 -0.46 3.91
N LYS A 94 -28.46 -0.90 4.21
CA LYS A 94 -28.72 -1.99 5.16
C LYS A 94 -27.94 -3.29 4.86
N GLU A 95 -27.75 -3.60 3.56
CA GLU A 95 -26.98 -4.75 3.09
C GLU A 95 -25.51 -4.66 3.52
N LEU A 96 -24.90 -3.49 3.37
CA LEU A 96 -23.51 -3.23 3.75
C LEU A 96 -23.35 -3.08 5.26
N GLN A 97 -24.36 -2.50 5.93
CA GLN A 97 -24.37 -2.44 7.39
C GLN A 97 -24.35 -3.84 7.99
N LYS A 98 -25.09 -4.80 7.41
CA LYS A 98 -25.05 -6.20 7.84
C LYS A 98 -23.62 -6.79 7.71
N ILE A 99 -22.91 -6.55 6.61
CA ILE A 99 -21.51 -6.98 6.44
C ILE A 99 -20.63 -6.36 7.55
N LYS A 100 -20.84 -5.07 7.85
CA LYS A 100 -20.09 -4.37 8.91
C LYS A 100 -20.35 -4.96 10.29
N ASP A 101 -21.58 -5.38 10.58
CA ASP A 101 -22.01 -5.97 11.86
C ASP A 101 -21.51 -7.42 12.00
N ASP A 102 -21.57 -8.21 10.92
CA ASP A 102 -21.16 -9.62 10.90
C ASP A 102 -19.62 -9.78 10.92
N ARG A 103 -18.88 -8.76 10.55
CA ARG A 103 -17.39 -8.75 10.49
C ARG A 103 -16.81 -10.02 9.88
N PRO A 104 -17.05 -10.28 8.59
CA PRO A 104 -16.62 -11.51 7.96
C PRO A 104 -15.12 -11.70 8.06
N GLY A 105 -14.72 -12.85 8.59
CA GLY A 105 -13.33 -13.27 8.70
C GLY A 105 -12.87 -14.11 7.52
N VAL A 106 -11.56 -14.25 7.35
CA VAL A 106 -10.98 -15.06 6.26
C VAL A 106 -11.50 -16.49 6.27
N GLY A 107 -11.65 -17.11 7.45
CA GLY A 107 -12.19 -18.47 7.58
C GLY A 107 -13.61 -18.57 7.04
N GLY A 108 -14.50 -17.69 7.50
CA GLY A 108 -15.90 -17.67 7.07
C GLY A 108 -16.10 -17.35 5.58
N LEU A 109 -15.16 -16.61 4.98
CA LEU A 109 -15.18 -16.37 3.53
C LEU A 109 -14.66 -17.59 2.74
N LEU A 110 -13.67 -18.31 3.26
CA LEU A 110 -13.12 -19.50 2.60
C LEU A 110 -14.07 -20.71 2.67
N ASP A 111 -14.76 -20.91 3.77
CA ASP A 111 -15.73 -21.98 3.94
C ASP A 111 -17.13 -21.60 3.44
N GLN A 112 -17.28 -20.40 2.87
CA GLN A 112 -18.53 -19.86 2.31
C GLN A 112 -19.68 -19.72 3.33
N SER A 113 -19.38 -19.72 4.63
CA SER A 113 -20.37 -19.45 5.67
C SER A 113 -20.71 -17.95 5.78
N GLN A 114 -19.82 -17.10 5.30
CA GLN A 114 -19.98 -15.66 5.20
C GLN A 114 -19.75 -15.19 3.77
N SER A 115 -20.46 -14.14 3.36
CA SER A 115 -20.38 -13.59 2.01
C SER A 115 -20.13 -12.08 2.04
N LEU A 116 -19.45 -11.61 1.01
CA LEU A 116 -19.27 -10.19 0.70
C LEU A 116 -20.18 -9.75 -0.46
N ASP A 117 -21.30 -10.45 -0.66
CA ASP A 117 -22.25 -10.11 -1.70
C ASP A 117 -22.77 -8.69 -1.55
N GLY A 118 -22.91 -7.99 -2.67
CA GLY A 118 -23.31 -6.60 -2.70
C GLY A 118 -22.17 -5.59 -2.83
N LEU A 119 -20.92 -5.94 -2.51
CA LEU A 119 -19.80 -5.02 -2.71
C LEU A 119 -19.64 -4.58 -4.17
N GLU A 120 -19.82 -5.51 -5.11
CA GLU A 120 -19.74 -5.21 -6.54
C GLU A 120 -20.85 -4.27 -7.00
N LYS A 121 -22.08 -4.47 -6.50
CA LYS A 121 -23.24 -3.61 -6.80
C LYS A 121 -22.98 -2.16 -6.42
N TYR A 122 -22.29 -1.92 -5.32
CA TYR A 122 -21.98 -0.59 -4.80
C TYR A 122 -20.59 -0.11 -5.22
N ASN A 123 -19.86 -0.90 -5.98
CA ASN A 123 -18.49 -0.62 -6.41
C ASN A 123 -17.56 -0.25 -5.25
N LEU A 124 -17.54 -1.09 -4.23
CA LEU A 124 -16.79 -0.90 -2.99
C LEU A 124 -15.77 -2.00 -2.76
N THR A 125 -14.78 -1.70 -1.93
CA THR A 125 -13.91 -2.68 -1.28
C THR A 125 -14.17 -2.69 0.22
N TYR A 126 -14.04 -3.86 0.82
CA TYR A 126 -14.10 -4.08 2.25
C TYR A 126 -12.73 -4.48 2.78
N THR A 127 -12.35 -3.92 3.90
CA THR A 127 -11.03 -4.14 4.51
C THR A 127 -11.12 -4.86 5.85
N PRO A 128 -10.07 -5.58 6.29
CA PRO A 128 -10.09 -6.33 7.54
C PRO A 128 -10.34 -5.49 8.81
N ASN A 129 -10.10 -4.18 8.75
CA ASN A 129 -10.44 -3.24 9.82
C ASN A 129 -11.92 -2.80 9.81
N ASN A 130 -12.75 -3.50 9.02
CA ASN A 130 -14.19 -3.29 8.96
C ASN A 130 -14.61 -1.94 8.36
N GLU A 131 -13.84 -1.45 7.37
CA GLU A 131 -14.12 -0.22 6.67
C GLU A 131 -14.33 -0.44 5.17
N PHE A 132 -15.12 0.45 4.55
CA PHE A 132 -15.43 0.40 3.13
C PHE A 132 -14.75 1.54 2.40
N TYR A 133 -14.23 1.24 1.20
CA TYR A 133 -13.61 2.22 0.32
C TYR A 133 -14.25 2.17 -1.07
N ARG A 134 -14.42 3.33 -1.69
CA ARG A 134 -14.97 3.48 -3.05
C ARG A 134 -13.96 3.00 -4.09
N LYS A 135 -14.47 2.38 -5.17
CA LYS A 135 -13.67 1.98 -6.35
C LYS A 135 -13.98 2.80 -7.60
N ASP A 136 -15.05 3.58 -7.57
CA ASP A 136 -15.50 4.40 -8.71
C ASP A 136 -14.56 5.59 -9.00
N VAL A 137 -13.83 6.05 -7.99
CA VAL A 137 -12.83 7.12 -8.11
C VAL A 137 -11.51 6.63 -7.54
N GLN A 138 -10.42 6.77 -8.30
CA GLN A 138 -9.10 6.44 -7.82
C GLN A 138 -8.63 7.45 -6.77
N GLY A 139 -8.26 6.96 -5.60
CA GLY A 139 -7.71 7.79 -4.52
C GLY A 139 -6.31 8.32 -4.85
N PHE A 140 -5.92 9.45 -4.24
CA PHE A 140 -4.60 10.04 -4.51
C PHE A 140 -3.44 9.17 -3.99
N LEU A 141 -3.62 8.44 -2.88
CA LEU A 141 -2.59 7.53 -2.38
C LEU A 141 -2.35 6.34 -3.31
N PRO A 142 -3.38 5.60 -3.77
CA PRO A 142 -3.24 4.58 -4.81
C PRO A 142 -2.56 5.08 -6.08
N GLU A 143 -2.95 6.27 -6.56
CA GLU A 143 -2.33 6.89 -7.74
C GLU A 143 -0.84 7.15 -7.52
N MET A 144 -0.46 7.77 -6.40
CA MET A 144 0.94 7.98 -6.04
C MET A 144 1.73 6.68 -5.92
N MET A 145 1.14 5.64 -5.30
CA MET A 145 1.78 4.32 -5.18
C MET A 145 2.03 3.70 -6.55
N GLN A 146 1.05 3.79 -7.45
CA GLN A 146 1.16 3.29 -8.82
C GLN A 146 2.31 3.98 -9.57
N ASP A 147 2.38 5.30 -9.49
CA ASP A 147 3.42 6.09 -10.14
C ASP A 147 4.83 5.76 -9.61
N ILE A 148 4.97 5.69 -8.29
CA ILE A 148 6.25 5.35 -7.64
C ILE A 148 6.65 3.93 -8.00
N TYR A 149 5.71 2.98 -7.98
CA TYR A 149 5.98 1.59 -8.34
C TYR A 149 6.40 1.45 -9.81
N ASN A 150 5.69 2.09 -10.73
CA ASN A 150 6.02 2.08 -12.15
C ASN A 150 7.42 2.67 -12.41
N ASN A 151 7.73 3.78 -11.76
CA ASN A 151 9.07 4.38 -11.84
C ASN A 151 10.15 3.45 -11.27
N ARG A 152 9.88 2.79 -10.13
CA ARG A 152 10.80 1.80 -9.55
C ARG A 152 11.09 0.66 -10.54
N VAL A 153 10.07 0.10 -11.17
CA VAL A 153 10.21 -0.99 -12.15
C VAL A 153 11.07 -0.51 -13.32
N LYS A 154 10.73 0.64 -13.91
CA LYS A 154 11.47 1.25 -15.03
C LYS A 154 12.97 1.45 -14.72
N TYR A 155 13.29 1.99 -13.54
CA TYR A 155 14.69 2.20 -13.15
C TYR A 155 15.41 0.90 -12.80
N LYS A 156 14.71 -0.08 -12.21
CA LYS A 156 15.25 -1.41 -11.95
C LYS A 156 15.66 -2.10 -13.27
N GLU A 157 14.81 -2.05 -14.28
CA GLU A 157 15.10 -2.62 -15.60
C GLU A 157 16.31 -1.94 -16.24
N LYS A 158 16.37 -0.61 -16.22
CA LYS A 158 17.54 0.15 -16.71
C LYS A 158 18.81 -0.23 -15.96
N MET A 159 18.75 -0.35 -14.65
CA MET A 159 19.89 -0.79 -13.82
C MET A 159 20.37 -2.18 -14.21
N ILE A 160 19.46 -3.15 -14.40
CA ILE A 160 19.79 -4.52 -14.80
C ILE A 160 20.43 -4.51 -16.20
N ALA A 161 19.85 -3.77 -17.14
CA ALA A 161 20.40 -3.65 -18.50
C ALA A 161 21.81 -3.05 -18.51
N THR A 162 22.05 -2.00 -17.73
CA THR A 162 23.36 -1.36 -17.60
C THR A 162 24.38 -2.28 -16.93
N LYS A 163 23.98 -3.01 -15.88
CA LYS A 163 24.85 -4.01 -15.24
C LYS A 163 25.28 -5.12 -16.22
N LYS A 164 24.33 -5.61 -17.04
CA LYS A 164 24.66 -6.61 -18.09
C LYS A 164 25.61 -6.09 -19.12
N LYS A 165 25.50 -4.82 -19.56
CA LYS A 165 26.45 -4.19 -20.48
C LYS A 165 27.85 -4.09 -19.88
N LEU A 166 27.94 -3.55 -18.67
CA LEU A 166 29.19 -3.42 -17.93
C LEU A 166 29.90 -4.78 -17.73
N GLN A 167 29.12 -5.84 -17.44
CA GLN A 167 29.68 -7.18 -17.30
C GLN A 167 30.29 -7.67 -18.61
N LYS A 168 29.57 -7.49 -19.74
CA LYS A 168 30.08 -7.86 -21.07
C LYS A 168 31.36 -7.12 -21.45
N GLU A 169 31.47 -5.83 -21.16
CA GLU A 169 32.65 -5.04 -21.39
C GLU A 169 33.84 -5.58 -20.57
N LYS A 170 33.63 -5.86 -19.27
CA LYS A 170 34.67 -6.44 -18.41
C LYS A 170 35.12 -7.85 -18.82
N ASP A 171 34.22 -8.65 -19.40
CA ASP A 171 34.55 -10.00 -19.87
C ASP A 171 35.16 -9.98 -21.27
N GLY A 172 34.97 -8.91 -22.07
CA GLY A 172 35.57 -8.69 -23.39
C GLY A 172 36.95 -8.10 -23.36
N ASP A 173 37.36 -7.47 -22.25
CA ASP A 173 38.71 -6.92 -22.04
C ASP A 173 39.71 -7.94 -21.44
N LYS A 174 39.34 -9.22 -21.35
CA LYS A 174 40.18 -10.35 -20.97
C LYS A 174 40.48 -11.21 -22.19
#